data_19aec92daead7a5036fc60c8fc5c80c2
#
_entry.id   19aec92daead7a5036fc60c8fc5c80c2
#
_cell.length_a   1.000
_cell.length_b   1.000
_cell.length_c   1.000
_cell.angle_alpha   90.00
_cell.angle_beta   90.00
_cell.angle_gamma   90.00
#
_symmetry.space_group_name_H-M   'P 1'
#
loop_
_entity.id
_entity.type
_entity.pdbx_description
1 polymer ?
#
loop_
_entity_poly.entity_id
_entity_poly.type
_entity_poly.pdbx_seq_one_letter_code
_entity_poly.pdbx_strand_id
1 'polypeptide(L)'
;MRLDVVTIFPEYLEPLRHALLGKAIEQGRLEVGVHDLRQWATDAHKSVDDSPVGGGPGMVMKPEVWGPALDSVAAQESAPNLESALPHLNRPRHDELEGVEAHAYAVDAQPEEDSDLPLLIVPTPTGQPFSQADARAWSTEEHIVFACGRYEGID
;
A
#
# COMPACT_ATOMS: atom_id res chain seq x y z
N MET A 1 -16.84 3.23 -4.63
CA MET A 1 -15.44 3.65 -4.39
C MET A 1 -14.66 2.47 -3.87
N ARG A 2 -13.50 2.23 -4.41
CA ARG A 2 -12.58 1.17 -3.96
C ARG A 2 -11.29 1.79 -3.39
N LEU A 3 -10.80 1.25 -2.28
CA LEU A 3 -9.53 1.61 -1.66
C LEU A 3 -8.68 0.35 -1.51
N ASP A 4 -7.51 0.35 -2.09
CA ASP A 4 -6.52 -0.70 -1.86
C ASP A 4 -5.32 -0.14 -1.09
N VAL A 5 -4.82 -0.89 -0.14
CA VAL A 5 -3.65 -0.52 0.65
C VAL A 5 -2.60 -1.62 0.53
N VAL A 6 -1.46 -1.30 -0.06
CA VAL A 6 -0.29 -2.18 -0.10
C VAL A 6 0.64 -1.82 1.04
N THR A 7 0.94 -2.77 1.92
CA THR A 7 1.71 -2.54 3.14
C THR A 7 2.45 -3.79 3.58
N ILE A 8 3.46 -3.65 4.42
CA ILE A 8 4.12 -4.78 5.11
C ILE A 8 3.52 -5.09 6.49
N PHE A 9 2.51 -4.30 6.90
CA PHE A 9 1.80 -4.47 8.17
C PHE A 9 0.28 -4.44 7.97
N PRO A 10 -0.31 -5.43 7.31
CA PRO A 10 -1.74 -5.47 7.04
C PRO A 10 -2.60 -5.40 8.31
N GLU A 11 -2.11 -5.91 9.43
CA GLU A 11 -2.79 -5.89 10.72
C GLU A 11 -3.05 -4.48 11.28
N TYR A 12 -2.29 -3.47 10.84
CA TYR A 12 -2.52 -2.08 11.24
C TYR A 12 -3.78 -1.48 10.63
N LEU A 13 -4.35 -2.14 9.62
CA LEU A 13 -5.57 -1.72 8.93
C LEU A 13 -6.85 -2.32 9.56
N GLU A 14 -6.73 -3.18 10.58
CA GLU A 14 -7.88 -3.76 11.30
C GLU A 14 -8.90 -2.71 11.79
N PRO A 15 -8.50 -1.52 12.28
CA PRO A 15 -9.46 -0.48 12.68
C PRO A 15 -10.41 -0.02 11.57
N LEU A 16 -10.11 -0.22 10.29
CA LEU A 16 -11.01 0.13 9.19
C LEU A 16 -12.33 -0.68 9.20
N ARG A 17 -12.36 -1.82 9.89
CA ARG A 17 -13.56 -2.67 10.05
C ARG A 17 -14.59 -2.09 11.03
N HIS A 18 -14.24 -1.04 11.76
CA HIS A 18 -15.04 -0.54 12.86
C HIS A 18 -15.70 0.79 12.56
N ALA A 19 -16.68 1.13 13.41
CA ALA A 19 -17.39 2.41 13.40
C ALA A 19 -18.01 2.74 12.02
N LEU A 20 -17.86 3.97 11.54
CA LEU A 20 -18.49 4.44 10.30
C LEU A 20 -17.90 3.79 9.05
N LEU A 21 -16.59 3.52 9.05
CA LEU A 21 -15.93 2.85 7.92
C LEU A 21 -16.40 1.41 7.77
N GLY A 22 -16.44 0.65 8.86
CA GLY A 22 -16.98 -0.71 8.85
C GLY A 22 -18.42 -0.77 8.31
N LYS A 23 -19.29 0.18 8.73
CA LYS A 23 -20.65 0.28 8.19
C LYS A 23 -20.69 0.62 6.70
N ALA A 24 -19.79 1.45 6.22
CA ALA A 24 -19.72 1.79 4.79
C ALA A 24 -19.29 0.56 3.96
N ILE A 25 -18.39 -0.24 4.49
CA ILE A 25 -17.96 -1.51 3.87
C ILE A 25 -19.11 -2.53 3.86
N GLU A 26 -19.78 -2.76 4.99
CA GLU A 26 -20.94 -3.65 5.10
C GLU A 26 -22.09 -3.26 4.16
N GLN A 27 -22.26 -1.96 3.90
CA GLN A 27 -23.28 -1.43 2.99
C GLN A 27 -22.84 -1.44 1.52
N GLY A 28 -21.63 -1.91 1.19
CA GLY A 28 -21.09 -1.90 -0.16
C GLY A 28 -20.82 -0.51 -0.75
N ARG A 29 -20.77 0.53 0.11
CA ARG A 29 -20.43 1.91 -0.32
C ARG A 29 -18.93 2.12 -0.47
N LEU A 30 -18.16 1.35 0.28
CA LEU A 30 -16.70 1.33 0.26
C LEU A 30 -16.25 -0.12 0.16
N GLU A 31 -15.39 -0.40 -0.78
CA GLU A 31 -14.66 -1.66 -0.90
C GLU A 31 -13.22 -1.41 -0.44
N VAL A 32 -12.69 -2.22 0.48
CA VAL A 32 -11.34 -2.06 1.01
C VAL A 32 -10.56 -3.33 0.84
N GLY A 33 -9.49 -3.28 0.03
CA GLY A 33 -8.48 -4.31 -0.11
C GLY A 33 -7.23 -3.97 0.74
N VAL A 34 -6.70 -4.96 1.43
CA VAL A 34 -5.43 -4.83 2.15
C VAL A 34 -4.49 -5.93 1.68
N HIS A 35 -3.33 -5.53 1.17
CA HIS A 35 -2.38 -6.42 0.53
C HIS A 35 -1.06 -6.42 1.30
N ASP A 36 -0.60 -7.60 1.69
CA ASP A 36 0.74 -7.77 2.24
C ASP A 36 1.75 -7.77 1.09
N LEU A 37 2.61 -6.74 1.02
CA LEU A 37 3.65 -6.58 0.00
C LEU A 37 4.55 -7.81 -0.12
N ARG A 38 4.75 -8.56 0.96
CA ARG A 38 5.57 -9.78 0.96
C ARG A 38 5.05 -10.88 0.05
N GLN A 39 3.80 -10.82 -0.40
CA GLN A 39 3.25 -11.79 -1.34
C GLN A 39 3.95 -11.75 -2.71
N TRP A 40 4.49 -10.60 -3.09
CA TRP A 40 5.24 -10.42 -4.34
C TRP A 40 6.75 -10.60 -4.21
N ALA A 41 7.27 -10.79 -3.00
CA ALA A 41 8.67 -11.14 -2.81
C ALA A 41 8.94 -12.58 -3.22
N THR A 42 9.94 -12.80 -4.07
CA THR A 42 10.25 -14.10 -4.70
C THR A 42 11.29 -14.91 -3.96
N ASP A 43 12.07 -14.27 -3.08
CA ASP A 43 13.09 -14.93 -2.27
C ASP A 43 12.50 -15.73 -1.11
N ALA A 44 13.29 -16.65 -0.55
CA ALA A 44 12.85 -17.55 0.53
C ALA A 44 12.51 -16.80 1.83
N HIS A 45 13.10 -15.65 2.06
CA HIS A 45 12.89 -14.82 3.25
C HIS A 45 11.76 -13.80 3.08
N LYS A 46 11.17 -13.69 1.88
CA LYS A 46 10.15 -12.69 1.56
C LYS A 46 10.63 -11.26 1.82
N SER A 47 11.89 -10.99 1.47
CA SER A 47 12.52 -9.69 1.65
C SER A 47 11.92 -8.66 0.69
N VAL A 48 11.49 -7.53 1.23
CA VAL A 48 10.84 -6.44 0.48
C VAL A 48 11.72 -5.20 0.34
N ASP A 49 12.93 -5.31 0.82
CA ASP A 49 13.83 -4.17 1.07
C ASP A 49 15.31 -4.57 0.86
N ASP A 50 16.25 -3.60 0.69
CA ASP A 50 17.69 -3.81 0.45
C ASP A 50 18.54 -2.62 0.92
N SER A 51 19.83 -2.72 0.89
CA SER A 51 20.77 -1.64 1.21
C SER A 51 20.74 -0.57 0.10
N PRO A 52 20.87 0.73 0.44
CA PRO A 52 20.88 1.81 -0.56
C PRO A 52 21.95 1.62 -1.63
N VAL A 53 21.59 1.81 -2.89
CA VAL A 53 22.57 1.82 -3.99
C VAL A 53 23.53 3.00 -3.79
N GLY A 54 24.82 2.70 -3.58
CA GLY A 54 25.84 3.72 -3.27
C GLY A 54 26.25 3.75 -1.80
N GLY A 55 25.63 2.95 -0.96
CA GLY A 55 25.94 2.84 0.48
C GLY A 55 25.41 4.01 1.30
N GLY A 56 25.50 3.92 2.60
CA GLY A 56 25.00 4.91 3.55
C GLY A 56 24.23 4.22 4.69
N PRO A 57 23.92 4.95 5.75
CA PRO A 57 23.00 4.46 6.77
C PRO A 57 21.59 4.48 6.24
N GLY A 58 20.78 3.61 6.71
CA GLY A 58 19.42 3.47 6.30
C GLY A 58 19.26 2.33 5.30
N MET A 59 18.10 2.10 4.85
CA MET A 59 17.72 0.98 3.99
C MET A 59 16.56 1.37 3.05
N VAL A 60 16.29 0.64 1.96
CA VAL A 60 15.43 1.01 0.82
C VAL A 60 14.50 -0.14 0.40
N MET A 61 13.21 0.11 0.04
CA MET A 61 12.27 -0.94 -0.42
C MET A 61 12.48 -1.30 -1.89
N LYS A 62 12.47 -2.55 -2.20
CA LYS A 62 12.79 -3.09 -3.52
C LYS A 62 11.75 -2.72 -4.58
N PRO A 63 12.09 -1.96 -5.61
CA PRO A 63 11.17 -1.64 -6.70
C PRO A 63 10.69 -2.90 -7.44
N GLU A 64 11.52 -3.94 -7.51
CA GLU A 64 11.15 -5.22 -8.11
C GLU A 64 10.07 -6.00 -7.34
N VAL A 65 9.75 -5.59 -6.10
CA VAL A 65 8.62 -6.10 -5.33
C VAL A 65 7.41 -5.16 -5.44
N TRP A 66 7.66 -3.85 -5.39
CA TRP A 66 6.60 -2.85 -5.48
C TRP A 66 5.94 -2.78 -6.86
N GLY A 67 6.72 -2.82 -7.95
CA GLY A 67 6.18 -2.76 -9.31
C GLY A 67 5.13 -3.85 -9.55
N PRO A 68 5.48 -5.15 -9.45
CA PRO A 68 4.51 -6.23 -9.61
C PRO A 68 3.32 -6.18 -8.63
N ALA A 69 3.52 -5.65 -7.41
CA ALA A 69 2.44 -5.49 -6.45
C ALA A 69 1.41 -4.44 -6.92
N LEU A 70 1.89 -3.27 -7.34
CA LEU A 70 1.03 -2.18 -7.82
C LEU A 70 0.32 -2.57 -9.12
N ASP A 71 1.02 -3.18 -10.08
CA ASP A 71 0.44 -3.68 -11.33
C ASP A 71 -0.67 -4.69 -11.06
N SER A 72 -0.42 -5.63 -10.14
CA SER A 72 -1.39 -6.65 -9.76
C SER A 72 -2.63 -6.05 -9.11
N VAL A 73 -2.46 -5.06 -8.23
CA VAL A 73 -3.57 -4.41 -7.52
C VAL A 73 -4.37 -3.51 -8.47
N ALA A 74 -3.70 -2.79 -9.37
CA ALA A 74 -4.36 -1.96 -10.37
C ALA A 74 -5.21 -2.78 -11.36
N ALA A 75 -4.75 -3.99 -11.73
CA ALA A 75 -5.44 -4.87 -12.67
C ALA A 75 -6.60 -5.67 -12.06
N GLN A 76 -6.82 -5.64 -10.74
CA GLN A 76 -7.89 -6.39 -10.09
C GLN A 76 -9.24 -5.70 -10.28
N GLU A 77 -10.24 -6.43 -10.78
CA GLU A 77 -11.62 -5.93 -10.95
C GLU A 77 -12.36 -5.71 -9.61
N SER A 78 -11.95 -6.40 -8.55
CA SER A 78 -12.52 -6.27 -7.20
C SER A 78 -11.47 -6.44 -6.12
N ALA A 79 -11.59 -5.70 -5.01
CA ALA A 79 -10.68 -5.83 -3.88
C ALA A 79 -10.81 -7.23 -3.23
N PRO A 80 -9.69 -7.86 -2.84
CA PRO A 80 -9.75 -9.03 -1.98
C PRO A 80 -10.42 -8.63 -0.65
N ASN A 81 -11.37 -9.45 -0.19
CA ASN A 81 -12.05 -9.20 1.07
C ASN A 81 -11.00 -9.02 2.19
N LEU A 82 -11.16 -7.97 2.99
CA LEU A 82 -10.30 -7.67 4.14
C LEU A 82 -10.15 -8.90 5.09
N GLU A 83 -11.17 -9.78 5.15
CA GLU A 83 -11.10 -11.05 5.87
C GLU A 83 -10.10 -12.05 5.26
N SER A 84 -9.95 -12.09 3.95
CA SER A 84 -8.98 -12.97 3.29
C SER A 84 -7.54 -12.46 3.41
N ALA A 85 -7.35 -11.15 3.56
CA ALA A 85 -6.04 -10.53 3.76
C ALA A 85 -5.51 -10.71 5.19
N LEU A 86 -6.39 -10.96 6.16
CA LEU A 86 -6.07 -11.10 7.58
C LEU A 86 -6.39 -12.51 8.17
N PRO A 87 -6.09 -13.63 7.49
CA PRO A 87 -6.42 -14.96 8.00
C PRO A 87 -5.68 -15.35 9.28
N HIS A 88 -4.80 -14.50 9.81
CA HIS A 88 -3.76 -14.92 10.75
C HIS A 88 -3.59 -14.06 12.00
N LEU A 89 -4.67 -13.53 12.58
CA LEU A 89 -4.61 -13.01 13.95
C LEU A 89 -4.19 -14.07 14.99
N ASN A 90 -3.82 -15.26 14.53
CA ASN A 90 -3.36 -16.38 15.32
C ASN A 90 -1.91 -16.79 15.01
N ARG A 91 -1.07 -15.88 14.52
CA ARG A 91 0.37 -16.13 14.33
C ARG A 91 1.20 -15.68 15.51
N PRO A 92 2.27 -16.44 15.86
CA PRO A 92 3.23 -16.03 16.88
C PRO A 92 3.95 -14.75 16.48
N ARG A 93 4.33 -13.98 17.48
CA ARG A 93 4.84 -12.62 17.42
C ARG A 93 6.24 -12.58 16.84
N HIS A 94 6.48 -11.60 16.03
CA HIS A 94 7.50 -10.56 15.90
C HIS A 94 8.99 -10.88 16.02
N ASP A 95 9.44 -12.01 16.44
CA ASP A 95 10.86 -12.31 16.70
C ASP A 95 11.59 -13.02 15.55
N GLU A 96 10.95 -13.16 14.37
CA GLU A 96 11.56 -13.82 13.21
C GLU A 96 11.76 -12.93 11.96
N LEU A 97 11.60 -11.61 12.08
CA LEU A 97 11.68 -10.71 10.92
C LEU A 97 12.73 -9.60 11.15
N GLU A 98 13.99 -9.92 11.02
CA GLU A 98 15.03 -8.92 10.86
C GLU A 98 15.40 -8.73 9.39
N GLY A 99 15.38 -7.47 9.01
CA GLY A 99 16.11 -6.88 7.90
C GLY A 99 15.33 -6.69 6.61
N VAL A 100 15.28 -5.50 6.17
CA VAL A 100 15.79 -4.87 4.95
C VAL A 100 14.88 -3.78 4.34
N GLU A 101 15.23 -2.91 3.51
CA GLU A 101 14.90 -1.53 3.26
C GLU A 101 14.60 -0.98 1.85
N ALA A 102 14.32 0.32 1.73
CA ALA A 102 13.74 1.00 0.58
C ALA A 102 14.29 2.37 0.16
N HIS A 103 14.08 2.84 -1.04
CA HIS A 103 14.22 4.22 -1.52
C HIS A 103 13.00 4.69 -2.31
N ALA A 104 12.74 5.98 -2.28
CA ALA A 104 11.60 6.60 -2.94
C ALA A 104 11.98 7.53 -4.09
N TYR A 105 11.22 7.48 -5.18
CA TYR A 105 11.20 8.50 -6.22
C TYR A 105 9.88 9.25 -6.21
N ALA A 106 9.98 10.58 -6.30
CA ALA A 106 8.86 11.41 -6.69
C ALA A 106 8.81 11.45 -8.23
N VAL A 107 7.74 10.95 -8.80
CA VAL A 107 7.46 11.13 -10.24
C VAL A 107 6.46 12.27 -10.37
N ASP A 108 6.89 13.36 -10.99
CA ASP A 108 5.99 14.40 -11.51
C ASP A 108 5.23 13.83 -12.72
N ALA A 109 4.26 12.96 -12.45
CA ALA A 109 3.33 12.52 -13.46
C ALA A 109 2.20 13.56 -13.55
N GLN A 110 2.15 14.29 -14.66
CA GLN A 110 0.93 15.01 -15.02
C GLN A 110 -0.16 13.97 -15.29
N PRO A 111 -1.38 14.12 -14.74
CA PRO A 111 -2.46 13.20 -15.03
C PRO A 111 -2.76 13.27 -16.53
N GLU A 112 -2.52 12.20 -17.26
CA GLU A 112 -3.09 12.02 -18.59
C GLU A 112 -4.60 11.85 -18.39
N GLU A 113 -5.36 12.77 -18.96
CA GLU A 113 -6.83 12.69 -18.97
C GLU A 113 -7.22 11.43 -19.75
N ASP A 114 -7.87 10.50 -19.09
CA ASP A 114 -8.43 9.24 -19.60
C ASP A 114 -7.62 7.96 -19.33
N SER A 115 -7.15 7.78 -18.11
CA SER A 115 -6.57 6.49 -17.72
C SER A 115 -7.53 5.71 -16.83
N ASP A 116 -7.89 4.49 -17.24
CA ASP A 116 -8.57 3.47 -16.40
C ASP A 116 -7.72 3.03 -15.20
N LEU A 117 -6.63 3.74 -14.93
CA LEU A 117 -5.70 3.44 -13.84
C LEU A 117 -6.16 4.09 -12.52
N PRO A 118 -5.98 3.41 -11.41
CA PRO A 118 -6.31 3.94 -10.10
C PRO A 118 -5.43 5.14 -9.72
N LEU A 119 -5.96 6.04 -8.90
CA LEU A 119 -5.17 7.10 -8.27
C LEU A 119 -4.17 6.48 -7.28
N LEU A 120 -2.89 6.57 -7.59
CA LEU A 120 -1.82 6.08 -6.69
C LEU A 120 -1.40 7.17 -5.70
N ILE A 121 -1.45 6.84 -4.42
CA ILE A 121 -1.02 7.71 -3.33
C ILE A 121 0.13 7.06 -2.57
N VAL A 122 1.26 7.76 -2.51
CA VAL A 122 2.45 7.33 -1.75
C VAL A 122 2.65 8.29 -0.58
N PRO A 123 2.25 7.94 0.64
CA PRO A 123 2.48 8.76 1.82
C PRO A 123 3.98 8.85 2.14
N THR A 124 4.54 10.05 2.11
CA THR A 124 5.95 10.31 2.43
C THR A 124 6.10 11.52 3.34
N PRO A 125 7.17 11.59 4.17
CA PRO A 125 7.45 12.77 5.00
C PRO A 125 7.71 14.05 4.21
N THR A 126 8.13 13.92 2.94
CA THR A 126 8.45 15.03 2.03
C THR A 126 7.27 15.42 1.13
N GLY A 127 6.16 14.71 1.22
CA GLY A 127 4.94 14.98 0.47
C GLY A 127 4.23 16.27 0.92
N GLN A 128 3.23 16.66 0.15
CA GLN A 128 2.35 17.75 0.56
C GLN A 128 1.40 17.31 1.68
N PRO A 129 1.10 18.17 2.67
CA PRO A 129 0.11 17.85 3.69
C PRO A 129 -1.27 17.59 3.08
N PHE A 130 -1.87 16.46 3.45
CA PHE A 130 -3.23 16.12 3.03
C PHE A 130 -4.25 17.15 3.55
N SER A 131 -5.08 17.68 2.68
CA SER A 131 -6.06 18.71 2.97
C SER A 131 -7.51 18.24 2.76
N GLN A 132 -8.47 19.03 3.28
CA GLN A 132 -9.89 18.79 3.01
C GLN A 132 -10.23 18.99 1.52
N ALA A 133 -9.45 19.77 0.77
CA ALA A 133 -9.63 19.91 -0.67
C ALA A 133 -9.25 18.63 -1.39
N ASP A 134 -8.12 18.01 -1.02
CA ASP A 134 -7.68 16.73 -1.55
C ASP A 134 -8.70 15.63 -1.25
N ALA A 135 -9.21 15.58 0.00
CA ALA A 135 -10.24 14.62 0.39
C ALA A 135 -11.50 14.72 -0.49
N ARG A 136 -11.91 15.95 -0.85
CA ARG A 136 -13.06 16.16 -1.73
C ARG A 136 -12.76 15.77 -3.18
N ALA A 137 -11.58 16.11 -3.68
CA ALA A 137 -11.16 15.71 -5.02
C ALA A 137 -11.11 14.18 -5.13
N TRP A 138 -10.41 13.51 -4.21
CA TRP A 138 -10.27 12.06 -4.22
C TRP A 138 -11.57 11.30 -3.93
N SER A 139 -12.56 11.94 -3.31
CA SER A 139 -13.87 11.29 -3.07
C SER A 139 -14.68 11.03 -4.35
N THR A 140 -14.27 11.57 -5.47
CA THR A 140 -14.86 11.33 -6.80
C THR A 140 -14.16 10.20 -7.56
N GLU A 141 -13.01 9.74 -7.09
CA GLU A 141 -12.27 8.64 -7.70
C GLU A 141 -13.02 7.30 -7.49
N GLU A 142 -13.02 6.48 -8.52
CA GLU A 142 -13.59 5.14 -8.42
C GLU A 142 -12.67 4.18 -7.68
N HIS A 143 -11.36 4.31 -7.91
CA HIS A 143 -10.33 3.45 -7.31
C HIS A 143 -9.10 4.26 -6.86
N ILE A 144 -8.70 4.07 -5.60
CA ILE A 144 -7.50 4.67 -5.02
C ILE A 144 -6.61 3.56 -4.45
N VAL A 145 -5.32 3.62 -4.75
CA VAL A 145 -4.30 2.71 -4.21
C VAL A 145 -3.34 3.49 -3.31
N PHE A 146 -3.21 3.06 -2.06
CA PHE A 146 -2.21 3.57 -1.13
C PHE A 146 -0.99 2.63 -1.09
N ALA A 147 0.16 3.12 -1.54
CA ALA A 147 1.44 2.45 -1.38
C ALA A 147 2.08 2.88 -0.06
N CYS A 148 1.81 2.13 1.00
CA CYS A 148 2.33 2.43 2.34
C CYS A 148 3.74 1.87 2.50
N GLY A 149 4.72 2.62 2.00
CA GLY A 149 6.13 2.35 2.17
C GLY A 149 6.59 2.48 3.61
N ARG A 150 7.84 2.12 3.85
CA ARG A 150 8.50 2.25 5.14
C ARG A 150 9.96 2.68 4.94
N TYR A 151 10.66 2.97 6.05
CA TYR A 151 12.08 3.34 6.08
C TYR A 151 12.34 4.66 5.32
N GLU A 152 13.34 4.69 4.44
CA GLU A 152 13.72 5.90 3.69
C GLU A 152 12.86 6.11 2.41
N GLY A 153 11.95 5.19 2.11
CA GLY A 153 11.03 5.25 0.97
C GLY A 153 11.11 4.04 0.03
N ILE A 154 10.50 4.12 -1.16
CA ILE A 154 10.56 3.12 -2.24
C ILE A 154 11.65 3.58 -3.22
N ASP A 155 12.54 2.69 -3.66
CA ASP A 155 13.67 3.03 -4.55
C ASP A 155 13.23 3.25 -6.00
#